data_7d72ace5e8c0fe64db091a473b855914
#
_entry.id   7d72ace5e8c0fe64db091a473b855914
#
_cell.length_a   1.000
_cell.length_b   1.000
_cell.length_c   1.000
_cell.angle_alpha   90.00
_cell.angle_beta   90.00
_cell.angle_gamma   90.00
#
_symmetry.space_group_name_H-M   'P 1'
#
loop_
_entity.id
_entity.type
_entity.pdbx_description
1 polymer ?
#
loop_
_entity_poly.entity_id
_entity_poly.type
_entity_poly.pdbx_seq_one_letter_code
_entity_poly.pdbx_strand_id
1 'polypeptide(L)'
;MRNRKNKKTVGIRRKVSLGFIIIAIILIFSSVISIFEYRRMSDYVSSLIADNINSINLARELSQLQSEFNSELLMQMTAMDSLSYPKIADDQFLENINQIRSSFNSQQEKEMADSVMYSYAAYMQVAREIEDIWPQGVEARKDWYVNRLQPMHILQSKYINQITELSQKALELNSQ
;
A
#
# COMPACT_ATOMS: atom_id res chain seq x y z
N MET A 1 61.44 -58.15 -7.36
CA MET A 1 60.03 -58.33 -7.82
C MET A 1 59.37 -56.96 -7.94
N ARG A 2 59.13 -56.47 -9.13
CA ARG A 2 58.63 -55.10 -9.42
C ARG A 2 57.16 -55.16 -9.74
N ASN A 3 56.31 -54.78 -8.83
CA ASN A 3 54.83 -54.85 -8.95
C ASN A 3 54.37 -53.74 -9.89
N ARG A 4 54.15 -54.04 -11.19
CA ARG A 4 53.57 -53.15 -12.18
C ARG A 4 52.06 -53.02 -11.87
N LYS A 5 51.66 -51.94 -11.24
CA LYS A 5 50.23 -51.52 -11.16
C LYS A 5 49.71 -51.27 -12.58
N ASN A 6 48.86 -52.17 -13.08
CA ASN A 6 48.10 -52.00 -14.30
C ASN A 6 47.18 -50.76 -14.20
N LYS A 7 47.61 -49.63 -14.75
CA LYS A 7 46.72 -48.50 -14.98
C LYS A 7 45.73 -48.90 -16.06
N LYS A 8 44.51 -49.24 -15.67
CA LYS A 8 43.39 -49.42 -16.64
C LYS A 8 43.18 -48.11 -17.36
N THR A 9 43.59 -47.99 -18.60
CA THR A 9 43.30 -46.85 -19.49
C THR A 9 41.81 -46.91 -19.79
N VAL A 10 41.07 -45.97 -19.17
CA VAL A 10 39.66 -45.74 -19.47
C VAL A 10 39.54 -45.32 -20.94
N GLY A 11 38.88 -46.16 -21.76
CA GLY A 11 38.74 -45.91 -23.19
C GLY A 11 38.12 -44.53 -23.49
N ILE A 12 38.56 -43.91 -24.59
CA ILE A 12 38.12 -42.58 -25.02
C ILE A 12 36.57 -42.45 -24.98
N ARG A 13 35.84 -43.47 -25.41
CA ARG A 13 34.36 -43.50 -25.38
C ARG A 13 33.81 -43.31 -23.97
N ARG A 14 34.41 -43.89 -22.93
CA ARG A 14 33.99 -43.76 -21.53
C ARG A 14 34.25 -42.34 -20.98
N LYS A 15 35.36 -41.71 -21.37
CA LYS A 15 35.68 -40.33 -20.99
C LYS A 15 34.70 -39.33 -21.59
N VAL A 16 34.35 -39.51 -22.87
CA VAL A 16 33.37 -38.68 -23.58
C VAL A 16 31.98 -38.89 -22.98
N SER A 17 31.54 -40.09 -22.76
CA SER A 17 30.25 -40.37 -22.12
C SER A 17 30.15 -39.79 -20.72
N LEU A 18 31.21 -39.86 -19.90
CA LEU A 18 31.25 -39.27 -18.58
C LEU A 18 31.10 -37.72 -18.63
N GLY A 19 31.74 -37.09 -19.62
CA GLY A 19 31.59 -35.65 -19.86
C GLY A 19 30.15 -35.26 -20.17
N PHE A 20 29.47 -36.01 -21.04
CA PHE A 20 28.05 -35.75 -21.34
C PHE A 20 27.13 -35.94 -20.15
N ILE A 21 27.38 -36.96 -19.31
CA ILE A 21 26.61 -37.22 -18.09
C ILE A 21 26.76 -36.04 -17.11
N ILE A 22 27.98 -35.53 -16.93
CA ILE A 22 28.21 -34.38 -16.03
C ILE A 22 27.46 -33.14 -16.53
N ILE A 23 27.53 -32.85 -17.86
CA ILE A 23 26.81 -31.75 -18.45
C ILE A 23 25.28 -31.91 -18.28
N ALA A 24 24.76 -33.11 -18.51
CA ALA A 24 23.34 -33.40 -18.33
C ALA A 24 22.88 -33.18 -16.89
N ILE A 25 23.67 -33.59 -15.90
CA ILE A 25 23.40 -33.40 -14.49
C ILE A 25 23.37 -31.88 -14.16
N ILE A 26 24.36 -31.11 -14.64
CA ILE A 26 24.41 -29.66 -14.42
C ILE A 26 23.18 -28.98 -15.02
N LEU A 27 22.77 -29.36 -16.24
CA LEU A 27 21.60 -28.79 -16.90
C LEU A 27 20.29 -29.11 -16.13
N ILE A 28 20.16 -30.34 -15.61
CA ILE A 28 19.00 -30.71 -14.79
C ILE A 28 18.95 -29.88 -13.51
N PHE A 29 20.06 -29.75 -12.79
CA PHE A 29 20.13 -28.91 -11.59
C PHE A 29 19.82 -27.46 -11.89
N SER A 30 20.39 -26.90 -12.96
CA SER A 30 20.13 -25.54 -13.40
C SER A 30 18.64 -25.32 -13.73
N SER A 31 18.01 -26.28 -14.42
CA SER A 31 16.58 -26.20 -14.75
C SER A 31 15.70 -26.23 -13.49
N VAL A 32 16.03 -27.09 -12.54
CA VAL A 32 15.29 -27.18 -11.28
C VAL A 32 15.40 -25.86 -10.50
N ILE A 33 16.61 -25.33 -10.37
CA ILE A 33 16.82 -24.02 -9.70
C ILE A 33 16.03 -22.92 -10.41
N SER A 34 16.08 -22.85 -11.74
CA SER A 34 15.35 -21.86 -12.53
C SER A 34 13.83 -21.92 -12.31
N ILE A 35 13.27 -23.14 -12.20
CA ILE A 35 11.84 -23.32 -11.93
C ILE A 35 11.49 -22.80 -10.51
N PHE A 36 12.32 -23.09 -9.50
CA PHE A 36 12.10 -22.61 -8.15
C PHE A 36 12.17 -21.09 -8.07
N GLU A 37 13.18 -20.47 -8.68
CA GLU A 37 13.32 -19.00 -8.72
C GLU A 37 12.15 -18.34 -9.46
N TYR A 38 11.71 -18.91 -10.58
CA TYR A 38 10.56 -18.40 -11.31
C TYR A 38 9.27 -18.43 -10.48
N ARG A 39 9.00 -19.55 -9.78
CA ARG A 39 7.83 -19.66 -8.89
C ARG A 39 7.89 -18.64 -7.77
N ARG A 40 9.03 -18.53 -7.10
CA ARG A 40 9.24 -17.56 -6.01
C ARG A 40 9.02 -16.12 -6.50
N MET A 41 9.52 -15.79 -7.69
CA MET A 41 9.33 -14.47 -8.28
C MET A 41 7.86 -14.22 -8.65
N SER A 42 7.17 -15.21 -9.20
CA SER A 42 5.74 -15.12 -9.51
C SER A 42 4.89 -14.89 -8.26
N ASP A 43 5.17 -15.62 -7.19
CA ASP A 43 4.46 -15.45 -5.92
C ASP A 43 4.71 -14.05 -5.31
N TYR A 44 5.95 -13.58 -5.38
CA TYR A 44 6.32 -12.25 -4.92
C TYR A 44 5.61 -11.14 -5.71
N VAL A 45 5.62 -11.21 -7.03
CA VAL A 45 4.92 -10.24 -7.89
C VAL A 45 3.42 -10.26 -7.64
N SER A 46 2.83 -11.46 -7.49
CA SER A 46 1.40 -11.59 -7.18
C SER A 46 1.04 -10.95 -5.84
N SER A 47 1.88 -11.11 -4.82
CA SER A 47 1.70 -10.46 -3.52
C SER A 47 1.78 -8.94 -3.63
N LEU A 48 2.77 -8.41 -4.35
CA LEU A 48 2.91 -6.96 -4.57
C LEU A 48 1.68 -6.37 -5.27
N ILE A 49 1.15 -7.05 -6.28
CA ILE A 49 -0.05 -6.63 -6.99
C ILE A 49 -1.26 -6.61 -6.03
N ALA A 50 -1.43 -7.66 -5.24
CA ALA A 50 -2.52 -7.74 -4.27
C ALA A 50 -2.44 -6.62 -3.22
N ASP A 51 -1.25 -6.34 -2.68
CA ASP A 51 -1.00 -5.29 -1.71
C ASP A 51 -1.31 -3.89 -2.29
N ASN A 52 -0.91 -3.62 -3.54
CA ASN A 52 -1.21 -2.35 -4.20
C ASN A 52 -2.71 -2.18 -4.48
N ILE A 53 -3.41 -3.24 -4.91
CA ILE A 53 -4.86 -3.21 -5.11
C ILE A 53 -5.57 -2.94 -3.78
N ASN A 54 -5.14 -3.60 -2.71
CA ASN A 54 -5.70 -3.39 -1.39
C ASN A 54 -5.48 -1.94 -0.92
N SER A 55 -4.29 -1.38 -1.11
CA SER A 55 -3.98 0.01 -0.77
C SER A 55 -4.86 1.02 -1.52
N ILE A 56 -5.14 0.78 -2.81
CA ILE A 56 -6.06 1.60 -3.61
C ILE A 56 -7.48 1.53 -3.04
N ASN A 57 -7.95 0.34 -2.68
CA ASN A 57 -9.30 0.16 -2.13
C ASN A 57 -9.43 0.85 -0.76
N LEU A 58 -8.43 0.68 0.12
CA LEU A 58 -8.40 1.35 1.42
C LEU A 58 -8.30 2.88 1.28
N ALA A 59 -7.51 3.40 0.34
CA ALA A 59 -7.45 4.83 0.06
C ALA A 59 -8.79 5.38 -0.45
N ARG A 60 -9.52 4.61 -1.26
CA ARG A 60 -10.87 4.97 -1.69
C ARG A 60 -11.85 4.99 -0.52
N GLU A 61 -11.76 4.03 0.38
CA GLU A 61 -12.57 3.98 1.60
C GLU A 61 -12.26 5.17 2.53
N LEU A 62 -10.99 5.54 2.71
CA LEU A 62 -10.61 6.76 3.43
C LEU A 62 -11.25 8.01 2.82
N SER A 63 -11.22 8.13 1.50
CA SER A 63 -11.85 9.24 0.78
C SER A 63 -13.37 9.26 0.95
N GLN A 64 -14.00 8.09 0.98
CA GLN A 64 -15.44 7.96 1.20
C GLN A 64 -15.83 8.38 2.62
N LEU A 65 -15.14 7.87 3.65
CA LEU A 65 -15.37 8.24 5.05
C LEU A 65 -15.27 9.76 5.26
N GLN A 66 -14.25 10.37 4.67
CA GLN A 66 -14.05 11.82 4.73
C GLN A 66 -15.20 12.57 4.03
N SER A 67 -15.62 12.12 2.84
CA SER A 67 -16.67 12.75 2.05
C SER A 67 -18.04 12.61 2.73
N GLU A 68 -18.33 11.48 3.34
CA GLU A 68 -19.59 11.25 4.08
C GLU A 68 -19.69 12.19 5.26
N PHE A 69 -18.64 12.29 6.08
CA PHE A 69 -18.61 13.22 7.20
C PHE A 69 -18.78 14.67 6.75
N ASN A 70 -18.04 15.09 5.71
CA ASN A 70 -18.11 16.44 5.17
C ASN A 70 -19.49 16.77 4.60
N SER A 71 -20.13 15.81 3.91
CA SER A 71 -21.47 15.99 3.34
C SER A 71 -22.52 16.12 4.43
N GLU A 72 -22.45 15.28 5.46
CA GLU A 72 -23.37 15.32 6.60
C GLU A 72 -23.21 16.64 7.36
N LEU A 73 -21.97 17.08 7.58
CA LEU A 73 -21.67 18.37 8.20
C LEU A 73 -22.30 19.54 7.41
N LEU A 74 -22.13 19.57 6.09
CA LEU A 74 -22.69 20.60 5.23
C LEU A 74 -24.23 20.61 5.26
N MET A 75 -24.86 19.44 5.27
CA MET A 75 -26.32 19.31 5.38
C MET A 75 -26.83 19.87 6.70
N GLN A 76 -26.15 19.57 7.80
CA GLN A 76 -26.56 19.99 9.14
C GLN A 76 -26.21 21.46 9.43
N MET A 77 -25.23 22.03 8.75
CA MET A 77 -24.75 23.39 8.98
C MET A 77 -25.82 24.46 8.82
N THR A 78 -26.80 24.22 7.93
CA THR A 78 -27.92 25.14 7.64
C THR A 78 -29.17 24.87 8.50
N ALA A 79 -29.19 23.78 9.25
CA ALA A 79 -30.32 23.45 10.11
C ALA A 79 -30.36 24.38 11.32
N MET A 80 -31.53 25.06 11.53
CA MET A 80 -31.70 26.04 12.61
C MET A 80 -31.81 25.41 14.00
N ASP A 81 -32.34 24.17 14.09
CA ASP A 81 -32.71 23.53 15.36
C ASP A 81 -31.86 22.33 15.76
N SER A 82 -30.81 22.02 15.01
CA SER A 82 -30.03 20.81 15.28
C SER A 82 -28.90 21.10 16.27
N LEU A 83 -29.03 20.57 17.47
CA LEU A 83 -27.96 20.43 18.45
C LEU A 83 -27.04 19.25 18.16
N SER A 84 -27.33 18.45 17.13
CA SER A 84 -26.53 17.30 16.73
C SER A 84 -25.59 17.68 15.59
N TYR A 85 -24.34 17.33 15.74
CA TYR A 85 -23.32 17.39 14.69
C TYR A 85 -22.87 15.96 14.34
N PRO A 86 -22.37 15.73 13.10
CA PRO A 86 -21.99 14.39 12.66
C PRO A 86 -20.83 13.83 13.49
N LYS A 87 -20.87 12.53 13.72
CA LYS A 87 -19.79 11.79 14.39
C LYS A 87 -18.78 11.31 13.36
N ILE A 88 -17.52 11.43 13.71
CA ILE A 88 -16.43 10.98 12.87
C ILE A 88 -16.12 9.51 13.15
N ALA A 89 -15.90 8.73 12.09
CA ALA A 89 -15.48 7.33 12.17
C ALA A 89 -13.96 7.21 12.35
N ASP A 90 -13.43 7.73 13.46
CA ASP A 90 -12.00 7.78 13.76
C ASP A 90 -11.33 6.42 13.71
N ASP A 91 -11.94 5.42 14.37
CA ASP A 91 -11.34 4.08 14.49
C ASP A 91 -11.15 3.44 13.11
N GLN A 92 -12.15 3.54 12.24
CA GLN A 92 -12.10 2.98 10.89
C GLN A 92 -11.07 3.72 10.02
N PHE A 93 -10.99 5.05 10.13
CA PHE A 93 -10.00 5.82 9.38
C PHE A 93 -8.57 5.42 9.79
N LEU A 94 -8.30 5.36 11.09
CA LEU A 94 -6.99 4.99 11.61
C LEU A 94 -6.62 3.53 11.29
N GLU A 95 -7.58 2.61 11.33
CA GLU A 95 -7.35 1.23 10.93
C GLU A 95 -6.95 1.13 9.46
N ASN A 96 -7.70 1.76 8.57
CA ASN A 96 -7.44 1.74 7.13
C ASN A 96 -6.05 2.32 6.77
N ILE A 97 -5.68 3.46 7.36
CA ILE A 97 -4.35 4.05 7.08
C ILE A 97 -3.20 3.21 7.65
N ASN A 98 -3.38 2.56 8.80
CA ASN A 98 -2.39 1.65 9.35
C ASN A 98 -2.22 0.39 8.48
N GLN A 99 -3.31 -0.14 7.91
CA GLN A 99 -3.24 -1.25 6.95
C GLN A 99 -2.48 -0.85 5.68
N ILE A 100 -2.78 0.32 5.09
CA ILE A 100 -2.03 0.86 3.94
C ILE A 100 -0.54 0.97 4.28
N ARG A 101 -0.22 1.59 5.43
CA ARG A 101 1.17 1.77 5.86
C ARG A 101 1.91 0.44 6.02
N SER A 102 1.24 -0.59 6.50
CA SER A 102 1.84 -1.93 6.69
C SER A 102 2.06 -2.67 5.38
N SER A 103 1.26 -2.41 4.33
CA SER A 103 1.42 -3.00 3.00
C SER A 103 2.53 -2.34 2.18
N PHE A 104 2.96 -1.15 2.54
CA PHE A 104 4.00 -0.41 1.84
C PHE A 104 5.40 -0.91 2.17
N ASN A 105 6.21 -1.14 1.13
CA ASN A 105 7.56 -1.68 1.25
C ASN A 105 8.64 -0.59 1.18
N SER A 106 8.43 0.45 0.39
CA SER A 106 9.40 1.54 0.24
C SER A 106 9.26 2.59 1.34
N GLN A 107 10.36 3.27 1.65
CA GLN A 107 10.36 4.37 2.61
C GLN A 107 9.48 5.54 2.14
N GLN A 108 9.50 5.85 0.84
CA GLN A 108 8.70 6.91 0.25
C GLN A 108 7.18 6.67 0.42
N GLU A 109 6.75 5.43 0.22
CA GLU A 109 5.34 5.04 0.41
C GLU A 109 4.91 5.17 1.87
N LYS A 110 5.76 4.75 2.81
CA LYS A 110 5.51 4.91 4.25
C LYS A 110 5.42 6.36 4.67
N GLU A 111 6.30 7.22 4.16
CA GLU A 111 6.25 8.67 4.41
C GLU A 111 4.96 9.31 3.86
N MET A 112 4.43 8.79 2.76
CA MET A 112 3.15 9.24 2.24
C MET A 112 1.99 8.83 3.14
N ALA A 113 1.97 7.58 3.64
CA ALA A 113 0.98 7.13 4.63
C ALA A 113 1.06 7.97 5.92
N ASP A 114 2.26 8.27 6.40
CA ASP A 114 2.47 9.15 7.56
C ASP A 114 1.93 10.57 7.28
N SER A 115 2.08 11.08 6.05
CA SER A 115 1.51 12.38 5.65
C SER A 115 -0.02 12.39 5.71
N VAL A 116 -0.68 11.30 5.33
CA VAL A 116 -2.13 11.15 5.50
C VAL A 116 -2.52 11.14 6.98
N MET A 117 -1.78 10.43 7.82
CA MET A 117 -2.02 10.41 9.28
C MET A 117 -1.88 11.81 9.90
N TYR A 118 -0.83 12.55 9.54
CA TYR A 118 -0.63 13.92 10.06
C TYR A 118 -1.71 14.88 9.56
N SER A 119 -2.09 14.80 8.28
CA SER A 119 -3.17 15.64 7.73
C SER A 119 -4.52 15.31 8.36
N TYR A 120 -4.77 14.05 8.68
CA TYR A 120 -5.95 13.62 9.40
C TYR A 120 -5.97 14.16 10.83
N ALA A 121 -4.86 14.07 11.55
CA ALA A 121 -4.76 14.64 12.90
C ALA A 121 -5.03 16.15 12.91
N ALA A 122 -4.50 16.89 11.93
CA ALA A 122 -4.74 18.32 11.76
C ALA A 122 -6.22 18.62 11.44
N TYR A 123 -6.82 17.83 10.53
CA TYR A 123 -8.25 17.91 10.21
C TYR A 123 -9.12 17.69 11.45
N MET A 124 -8.82 16.63 12.22
CA MET A 124 -9.54 16.29 13.44
C MET A 124 -9.39 17.35 14.54
N GLN A 125 -8.24 17.97 14.65
CA GLN A 125 -8.04 19.08 15.60
C GLN A 125 -9.00 20.23 15.30
N VAL A 126 -9.15 20.58 14.02
CA VAL A 126 -10.08 21.65 13.61
C VAL A 126 -11.53 21.14 13.71
N ALA A 127 -11.82 19.90 13.32
CA ALA A 127 -13.18 19.35 13.37
C ALA A 127 -13.76 19.32 14.78
N ARG A 128 -12.94 19.10 15.82
CA ARG A 128 -13.37 19.12 17.23
C ARG A 128 -13.82 20.51 17.73
N GLU A 129 -13.43 21.58 17.05
CA GLU A 129 -13.93 22.93 17.35
C GLU A 129 -15.45 23.05 17.09
N ILE A 130 -16.03 22.10 16.38
CA ILE A 130 -17.46 22.07 16.06
C ILE A 130 -18.33 22.21 17.29
N GLU A 131 -17.93 21.64 18.43
CA GLU A 131 -18.68 21.70 19.70
C GLU A 131 -18.84 23.12 20.18
N ASP A 132 -17.82 23.96 20.05
CA ASP A 132 -17.80 25.35 20.47
C ASP A 132 -18.43 26.29 19.43
N ILE A 133 -18.34 25.95 18.16
CA ILE A 133 -18.82 26.78 17.05
C ILE A 133 -20.31 26.55 16.77
N TRP A 134 -20.81 25.33 16.95
CA TRP A 134 -22.17 24.97 16.57
C TRP A 134 -23.26 25.82 17.24
N PRO A 135 -23.16 26.14 18.53
CA PRO A 135 -24.15 27.00 19.21
C PRO A 135 -24.14 28.50 18.77
N GLN A 136 -23.06 28.94 18.09
CA GLN A 136 -22.89 30.35 17.72
C GLN A 136 -23.75 30.77 16.52
N GLY A 137 -24.40 29.82 15.84
CA GLY A 137 -25.30 30.07 14.73
C GLY A 137 -24.70 29.88 13.35
N VAL A 138 -25.56 30.00 12.34
CA VAL A 138 -25.26 29.58 10.96
C VAL A 138 -24.06 30.34 10.36
N GLU A 139 -23.93 31.63 10.59
CA GLU A 139 -22.83 32.43 10.02
C GLU A 139 -21.47 32.03 10.62
N ALA A 140 -21.40 31.79 11.93
CA ALA A 140 -20.18 31.32 12.59
C ALA A 140 -19.78 29.93 12.08
N ARG A 141 -20.74 29.02 11.86
CA ARG A 141 -20.52 27.68 11.29
C ARG A 141 -19.96 27.76 9.88
N LYS A 142 -20.52 28.63 9.02
CA LYS A 142 -20.03 28.84 7.66
C LYS A 142 -18.63 29.40 7.63
N ASP A 143 -18.35 30.41 8.43
CA ASP A 143 -17.03 31.06 8.52
C ASP A 143 -15.97 30.02 8.96
N TRP A 144 -16.25 29.27 10.02
CA TRP A 144 -15.38 28.19 10.51
C TRP A 144 -15.14 27.14 9.43
N TYR A 145 -16.21 26.68 8.75
CA TYR A 145 -16.09 25.66 7.71
C TYR A 145 -15.19 26.14 6.58
N VAL A 146 -15.47 27.29 5.99
CA VAL A 146 -14.76 27.81 4.81
C VAL A 146 -13.31 28.16 5.14
N ASN A 147 -13.05 28.80 6.28
CA ASN A 147 -11.75 29.36 6.59
C ASN A 147 -10.85 28.41 7.38
N ARG A 148 -11.40 27.39 8.03
CA ARG A 148 -10.62 26.49 8.89
C ARG A 148 -10.73 25.01 8.49
N LEU A 149 -11.93 24.45 8.37
CA LEU A 149 -12.09 23.03 8.12
C LEU A 149 -11.84 22.66 6.65
N GLN A 150 -12.40 23.39 5.71
CA GLN A 150 -12.27 23.11 4.27
C GLN A 150 -10.82 23.07 3.78
N PRO A 151 -9.92 23.97 4.18
CA PRO A 151 -8.50 23.87 3.81
C PRO A 151 -7.85 22.57 4.28
N MET A 152 -8.18 22.09 5.49
CA MET A 152 -7.69 20.82 6.03
C MET A 152 -8.26 19.61 5.28
N HIS A 153 -9.55 19.68 4.94
CA HIS A 153 -10.20 18.69 4.09
C HIS A 153 -9.51 18.55 2.71
N ILE A 154 -9.23 19.67 2.06
CA ILE A 154 -8.53 19.68 0.76
C ILE A 154 -7.13 19.09 0.89
N LEU A 155 -6.38 19.47 1.93
CA LEU A 155 -5.04 18.95 2.17
C LEU A 155 -5.04 17.43 2.39
N GLN A 156 -5.94 16.93 3.21
CA GLN A 156 -6.10 15.51 3.47
C GLN A 156 -6.47 14.74 2.20
N SER A 157 -7.46 15.22 1.44
CA SER A 157 -7.86 14.63 0.16
C SER A 157 -6.71 14.54 -0.84
N LYS A 158 -5.84 15.56 -0.87
CA LYS A 158 -4.63 15.56 -1.70
C LYS A 158 -3.70 14.40 -1.33
N TYR A 159 -3.41 14.19 -0.04
CA TYR A 159 -2.52 13.11 0.39
C TYR A 159 -3.14 11.72 0.17
N ILE A 160 -4.45 11.55 0.39
CA ILE A 160 -5.15 10.29 0.08
C ILE A 160 -5.05 9.97 -1.42
N ASN A 161 -5.27 10.96 -2.30
CA ASN A 161 -5.14 10.77 -3.74
C ASN A 161 -3.71 10.39 -4.15
N GLN A 162 -2.69 10.97 -3.51
CA GLN A 162 -1.30 10.61 -3.78
C GLN A 162 -0.99 9.15 -3.43
N ILE A 163 -1.60 8.58 -2.38
CA ILE A 163 -1.50 7.13 -2.11
C ILE A 163 -2.05 6.32 -3.28
N THR A 164 -3.22 6.70 -3.79
CA THR A 164 -3.83 6.03 -4.95
C THR A 164 -2.93 6.08 -6.18
N GLU A 165 -2.37 7.25 -6.48
CA GLU A 165 -1.45 7.45 -7.61
C GLU A 165 -0.16 6.61 -7.47
N LEU A 166 0.44 6.57 -6.27
CA LEU A 166 1.63 5.76 -5.99
C LEU A 166 1.34 4.26 -6.18
N SER A 167 0.23 3.77 -5.63
CA SER A 167 -0.15 2.36 -5.74
C SER A 167 -0.50 1.97 -7.18
N GLN A 168 -1.14 2.85 -7.95
CA GLN A 168 -1.40 2.64 -9.38
C GLN A 168 -0.11 2.57 -10.19
N LYS A 169 0.81 3.51 -9.95
CA LYS A 169 2.13 3.50 -10.61
C LYS A 169 2.93 2.24 -10.29
N ALA A 170 2.88 1.77 -9.05
CA ALA A 170 3.52 0.52 -8.65
C ALA A 170 2.90 -0.70 -9.36
N LEU A 171 1.57 -0.72 -9.54
CA LEU A 171 0.88 -1.75 -10.33
C LEU A 171 1.33 -1.77 -11.79
N GLU A 172 1.42 -0.61 -12.43
CA GLU A 172 1.86 -0.49 -13.82
C GLU A 172 3.29 -1.02 -14.01
N LEU A 173 4.20 -0.69 -13.08
CA LEU A 173 5.59 -1.16 -13.11
C LEU A 173 5.72 -2.68 -12.88
N ASN A 174 4.85 -3.27 -12.08
CA ASN A 174 4.90 -4.70 -11.75
C ASN A 174 4.13 -5.56 -12.78
N SER A 175 3.39 -4.94 -13.71
CA SER A 175 2.61 -5.65 -14.74
C SER A 175 3.33 -5.74 -16.10
N GLN A 176 4.50 -5.11 -16.25
CA GLN A 176 5.38 -5.17 -17.43
C GLN A 176 6.47 -6.25 -17.29
#